data_2cf644ae681ecef56a1978f39fc07639
#
_entry.id   2cf644ae681ecef56a1978f39fc07639
#
_cell.length_a   1.000
_cell.length_b   1.000
_cell.length_c   1.000
_cell.angle_alpha   90.00
_cell.angle_beta   90.00
_cell.angle_gamma   90.00
#
_symmetry.space_group_name_H-M   'P 1'
#
loop_
_entity.id
_entity.type
_entity.pdbx_description
1 polymer ?
#
loop_
_entity_poly.entity_id
_entity_poly.type
_entity_poly.pdbx_seq_one_letter_code
_entity_poly.pdbx_strand_id
1 'polypeptide(L)'
;MGALTLDEWGIIALSLRVALVSVVCSLPLAILVAYVLARFSFPGKMLFDAIIHLPLVLPPVVVGFALLVLFGKQGPIGKVLDQWFGIVFAFRWTGAALASAVMGFPLMVRAIRLSIAAIDQRLETAARTLGGSRAWVFASITLPLSLPGVITGTLLSFARGLGEFGATITFVSNIPGETQTLPLAIYTFTQVPSGDAAALRLSVIAVVLSLVALATSEWLTRRVDPTGRQ
;
A
#
# COMPACT_ATOMS: atom_id res chain seq x y z
N MET A 1 -2.27 29.24 -15.12
CA MET A 1 -1.90 28.38 -13.98
C MET A 1 -0.67 29.02 -13.34
N GLY A 2 -0.75 29.51 -12.10
CA GLY A 2 0.41 30.06 -11.37
C GLY A 2 1.41 28.96 -11.01
N ALA A 3 2.66 29.35 -10.74
CA ALA A 3 3.68 28.41 -10.25
C ALA A 3 3.23 27.79 -8.91
N LEU A 4 3.66 26.54 -8.67
CA LEU A 4 3.41 25.85 -7.39
C LEU A 4 4.11 26.61 -6.26
N THR A 5 3.42 26.75 -5.13
CA THR A 5 4.01 27.32 -3.91
C THR A 5 4.95 26.30 -3.25
N LEU A 6 5.85 26.77 -2.39
CA LEU A 6 6.74 25.89 -1.61
C LEU A 6 5.94 24.90 -0.75
N ASP A 7 4.79 25.34 -0.21
CA ASP A 7 3.90 24.48 0.59
C ASP A 7 3.25 23.38 -0.26
N GLU A 8 2.81 23.70 -1.48
CA GLU A 8 2.24 22.71 -2.42
C GLU A 8 3.28 21.65 -2.81
N TRP A 9 4.55 22.03 -3.00
CA TRP A 9 5.64 21.08 -3.21
C TRP A 9 5.87 20.16 -2.00
N GLY A 10 5.81 20.71 -0.78
CA GLY A 10 5.89 19.94 0.47
C GLY A 10 4.79 18.88 0.57
N ILE A 11 3.56 19.24 0.23
CA ILE A 11 2.39 18.34 0.23
C ILE A 11 2.57 17.20 -0.79
N ILE A 12 3.04 17.50 -2.00
CA ILE A 12 3.30 16.49 -3.04
C ILE A 12 4.40 15.53 -2.60
N ALA A 13 5.52 16.07 -2.11
CA ALA A 13 6.66 15.27 -1.64
C ALA A 13 6.27 14.36 -0.46
N LEU A 14 5.47 14.88 0.49
CA LEU A 14 4.98 14.12 1.61
C LEU A 14 4.07 12.96 1.15
N SER A 15 3.16 13.23 0.21
CA SER A 15 2.24 12.20 -0.32
C SER A 15 2.99 11.08 -1.03
N LEU A 16 3.98 11.43 -1.85
CA LEU A 16 4.84 10.45 -2.52
C LEU A 16 5.66 9.65 -1.51
N ARG A 17 6.22 10.31 -0.50
CA ARG A 17 6.98 9.66 0.59
C ARG A 17 6.10 8.67 1.38
N VAL A 18 4.90 9.09 1.77
CA VAL A 18 3.93 8.26 2.49
C VAL A 18 3.56 7.04 1.66
N ALA A 19 3.18 7.21 0.40
CA ALA A 19 2.80 6.12 -0.49
C ALA A 19 3.99 5.17 -0.77
N LEU A 20 5.20 5.69 -0.99
CA LEU A 20 6.39 4.87 -1.25
C LEU A 20 6.77 4.03 -0.02
N VAL A 21 6.84 4.67 1.16
CA VAL A 21 7.20 3.97 2.40
C VAL A 21 6.16 2.93 2.76
N SER A 22 4.87 3.22 2.59
CA SER A 22 3.79 2.25 2.83
C SER A 22 3.98 0.98 2.00
N VAL A 23 4.29 1.13 0.71
CA VAL A 23 4.49 0.03 -0.23
C VAL A 23 5.76 -0.76 0.10
N VAL A 24 6.90 -0.08 0.26
CA VAL A 24 8.19 -0.74 0.53
C VAL A 24 8.15 -1.54 1.82
N CYS A 25 7.54 -0.99 2.87
CA CYS A 25 7.44 -1.67 4.16
C CYS A 25 6.44 -2.84 4.14
N SER A 26 5.34 -2.74 3.38
CA SER A 26 4.32 -3.79 3.33
C SER A 26 4.62 -4.90 2.32
N LEU A 27 5.44 -4.65 1.29
CA LEU A 27 5.72 -5.58 0.20
C LEU A 27 6.27 -6.94 0.66
N PRO A 28 7.29 -7.03 1.53
CA PRO A 28 7.81 -8.33 1.96
C PRO A 28 6.74 -9.18 2.66
N LEU A 29 5.94 -8.55 3.51
CA LEU A 29 4.84 -9.22 4.21
C LEU A 29 3.74 -9.64 3.23
N ALA A 30 3.41 -8.80 2.24
CA ALA A 30 2.42 -9.11 1.22
C ALA A 30 2.82 -10.30 0.35
N ILE A 31 4.10 -10.40 -0.04
CA ILE A 31 4.65 -11.55 -0.78
C ILE A 31 4.53 -12.82 0.07
N LEU A 32 4.93 -12.78 1.34
CA LEU A 32 4.84 -13.91 2.26
C LEU A 32 3.40 -14.39 2.42
N VAL A 33 2.48 -13.47 2.72
CA VAL A 33 1.06 -13.76 2.92
C VAL A 33 0.43 -14.30 1.62
N ALA A 34 0.74 -13.71 0.48
CA ALA A 34 0.26 -14.17 -0.82
C ALA A 34 0.75 -15.58 -1.13
N TYR A 35 2.01 -15.90 -0.84
CA TYR A 35 2.58 -17.24 -1.01
C TYR A 35 1.90 -18.26 -0.10
N VAL A 36 1.71 -17.94 1.18
CA VAL A 36 0.99 -18.80 2.13
C VAL A 36 -0.43 -19.07 1.65
N LEU A 37 -1.15 -18.02 1.24
CA LEU A 37 -2.52 -18.19 0.73
C LEU A 37 -2.59 -18.91 -0.63
N ALA A 38 -1.56 -18.85 -1.47
CA ALA A 38 -1.55 -19.53 -2.76
C ALA A 38 -1.18 -21.02 -2.64
N ARG A 39 -0.22 -21.37 -1.77
CA ARG A 39 0.41 -22.70 -1.76
C ARG A 39 0.01 -23.61 -0.60
N PHE A 40 -0.50 -23.04 0.48
CA PHE A 40 -0.86 -23.85 1.66
C PHE A 40 -2.37 -23.96 1.86
N SER A 41 -2.80 -25.13 2.33
CA SER A 41 -4.15 -25.36 2.85
C SER A 41 -4.01 -25.64 4.36
N PHE A 42 -4.72 -24.89 5.18
CA PHE A 42 -4.73 -25.02 6.62
C PHE A 42 -6.12 -24.69 7.19
N PRO A 43 -6.48 -25.23 8.37
CA PRO A 43 -7.73 -24.86 9.02
C PRO A 43 -7.72 -23.36 9.35
N GLY A 44 -8.85 -22.67 9.10
CA GLY A 44 -8.94 -21.21 9.31
C GLY A 44 -8.41 -20.35 8.16
N LYS A 45 -7.94 -20.91 7.04
CA LYS A 45 -7.47 -20.15 5.87
C LYS A 45 -8.50 -19.12 5.39
N MET A 46 -9.79 -19.48 5.37
CA MET A 46 -10.87 -18.59 4.98
C MET A 46 -10.98 -17.37 5.91
N LEU A 47 -10.87 -17.58 7.22
CA LEU A 47 -10.89 -16.50 8.20
C LEU A 47 -9.64 -15.60 8.07
N PHE A 48 -8.47 -16.19 7.87
CA PHE A 48 -7.23 -15.46 7.66
C PHE A 48 -7.31 -14.59 6.39
N ASP A 49 -7.83 -15.15 5.29
CA ASP A 49 -8.07 -14.42 4.04
C ASP A 49 -9.08 -13.27 4.24
N ALA A 50 -10.17 -13.51 4.96
CA ALA A 50 -11.16 -12.51 5.29
C ALA A 50 -10.58 -11.36 6.13
N ILE A 51 -9.75 -11.64 7.13
CA ILE A 51 -9.09 -10.62 7.96
C ILE A 51 -8.17 -9.74 7.10
N ILE A 52 -7.40 -10.34 6.19
CA ILE A 52 -6.51 -9.59 5.30
C ILE A 52 -7.31 -8.65 4.39
N HIS A 53 -8.46 -9.08 3.89
CA HIS A 53 -9.28 -8.30 2.98
C HIS A 53 -10.28 -7.37 3.68
N LEU A 54 -10.40 -7.45 5.00
CA LEU A 54 -11.32 -6.65 5.81
C LEU A 54 -11.18 -5.12 5.58
N PRO A 55 -9.95 -4.55 5.45
CA PRO A 55 -9.80 -3.12 5.20
C PRO A 55 -10.43 -2.61 3.90
N LEU A 56 -10.65 -3.48 2.90
CA LEU A 56 -11.33 -3.09 1.66
C LEU A 56 -12.84 -2.96 1.82
N VAL A 57 -13.43 -3.66 2.78
CA VAL A 57 -14.87 -3.70 3.00
C VAL A 57 -15.29 -2.65 4.04
N LEU A 58 -14.44 -2.42 5.03
CA LEU A 58 -14.72 -1.44 6.08
C LEU A 58 -14.60 -0.01 5.54
N PRO A 59 -15.45 0.92 6.04
CA PRO A 59 -15.25 2.34 5.80
C PRO A 59 -13.83 2.77 6.24
N PRO A 60 -13.08 3.53 5.43
CA PRO A 60 -11.70 3.92 5.76
C PRO A 60 -11.56 4.62 7.12
N VAL A 61 -12.57 5.41 7.52
CA VAL A 61 -12.61 6.07 8.83
C VAL A 61 -12.61 5.06 9.99
N VAL A 62 -13.31 3.93 9.83
CA VAL A 62 -13.34 2.85 10.83
C VAL A 62 -11.96 2.21 10.98
N VAL A 63 -11.27 1.98 9.86
CA VAL A 63 -9.90 1.46 9.87
C VAL A 63 -8.95 2.45 10.56
N GLY A 64 -9.05 3.74 10.22
CA GLY A 64 -8.26 4.80 10.87
C GLY A 64 -8.50 4.90 12.37
N PHE A 65 -9.76 4.79 12.81
CA PHE A 65 -10.10 4.75 14.23
C PHE A 65 -9.53 3.51 14.93
N ALA A 66 -9.63 2.33 14.31
CA ALA A 66 -9.01 1.12 14.85
C ALA A 66 -7.49 1.24 14.98
N LEU A 67 -6.83 1.86 13.99
CA LEU A 67 -5.40 2.16 14.06
C LEU A 67 -5.08 3.14 15.20
N LEU A 68 -5.91 4.16 15.41
CA LEU A 68 -5.72 5.11 16.50
C LEU A 68 -5.86 4.43 17.88
N VAL A 69 -6.83 3.55 18.04
CA VAL A 69 -7.04 2.78 19.28
C VAL A 69 -5.86 1.81 19.53
N LEU A 70 -5.34 1.16 18.50
CA LEU A 70 -4.26 0.17 18.63
C LEU A 70 -2.87 0.81 18.71
N PHE A 71 -2.56 1.77 17.84
CA PHE A 71 -1.23 2.37 17.68
C PHE A 71 -1.13 3.79 18.23
N GLY A 72 -2.22 4.35 18.77
CA GLY A 72 -2.19 5.61 19.52
C GLY A 72 -1.28 5.50 20.74
N LYS A 73 -0.81 6.62 21.27
CA LYS A 73 0.16 6.67 22.39
C LYS A 73 -0.31 5.90 23.64
N GLN A 74 -1.63 5.82 23.87
CA GLN A 74 -2.27 5.07 24.96
C GLN A 74 -2.76 3.68 24.52
N GLY A 75 -2.65 3.35 23.24
CA GLY A 75 -3.07 2.06 22.70
C GLY A 75 -2.13 0.91 23.09
N PRO A 76 -2.62 -0.33 23.06
CA PRO A 76 -1.85 -1.50 23.50
C PRO A 76 -0.55 -1.70 22.71
N ILE A 77 -0.58 -1.48 21.40
CA ILE A 77 0.60 -1.60 20.53
C ILE A 77 1.43 -0.31 20.60
N GLY A 78 0.77 0.85 20.50
CA GLY A 78 1.46 2.14 20.52
C GLY A 78 2.26 2.38 21.79
N LYS A 79 1.72 2.02 22.95
CA LYS A 79 2.42 2.10 24.24
C LYS A 79 3.70 1.26 24.28
N VAL A 80 3.64 0.02 23.77
CA VAL A 80 4.82 -0.87 23.70
C VAL A 80 5.87 -0.29 22.77
N LEU A 81 5.46 0.18 21.58
CA LEU A 81 6.37 0.77 20.61
C LEU A 81 7.03 2.06 21.11
N ASP A 82 6.29 2.92 21.81
CA ASP A 82 6.83 4.15 22.41
C ASP A 82 7.82 3.83 23.53
N GLN A 83 7.48 2.90 24.42
CA GLN A 83 8.32 2.57 25.59
C GLN A 83 9.61 1.83 25.24
N TRP A 84 9.57 0.90 24.25
CA TRP A 84 10.71 0.03 23.92
C TRP A 84 11.56 0.55 22.77
N PHE A 85 10.95 1.27 21.83
CA PHE A 85 11.59 1.70 20.58
C PHE A 85 11.53 3.21 20.35
N GLY A 86 10.81 3.97 21.19
CA GLY A 86 10.59 5.41 20.97
C GLY A 86 9.79 5.74 19.72
N ILE A 87 9.02 4.75 19.19
CA ILE A 87 8.28 4.89 17.93
C ILE A 87 6.83 5.29 18.22
N VAL A 88 6.43 6.46 17.70
CA VAL A 88 5.05 6.96 17.75
C VAL A 88 4.53 7.16 16.35
N PHE A 89 3.41 6.51 16.02
CA PHE A 89 2.75 6.61 14.71
C PHE A 89 1.65 7.69 14.69
N ALA A 90 0.88 7.81 15.77
CA ALA A 90 -0.24 8.75 15.82
C ALA A 90 0.25 10.19 15.62
N PHE A 91 -0.49 10.96 14.80
CA PHE A 91 -0.21 12.35 14.48
C PHE A 91 1.14 12.62 13.81
N ARG A 92 1.71 11.61 13.14
CA ARG A 92 2.95 11.71 12.37
C ARG A 92 2.78 11.15 10.95
N TRP A 93 3.61 11.59 10.03
CA TRP A 93 3.61 11.09 8.64
C TRP A 93 3.85 9.57 8.57
N THR A 94 4.57 8.99 9.51
CA THR A 94 4.77 7.53 9.62
C THR A 94 3.47 6.79 9.90
N GLY A 95 2.56 7.40 10.66
CA GLY A 95 1.20 6.89 10.84
C GLY A 95 0.37 6.98 9.56
N ALA A 96 0.51 8.06 8.78
CA ALA A 96 -0.12 8.13 7.47
C ALA A 96 0.38 7.01 6.55
N ALA A 97 1.69 6.70 6.59
CA ALA A 97 2.27 5.57 5.85
C ALA A 97 1.72 4.22 6.33
N LEU A 98 1.53 4.03 7.64
CA LEU A 98 0.91 2.83 8.20
C LEU A 98 -0.56 2.69 7.77
N ALA A 99 -1.34 3.77 7.82
CA ALA A 99 -2.73 3.77 7.34
C ALA A 99 -2.81 3.41 5.85
N SER A 100 -1.98 4.04 5.01
CA SER A 100 -1.88 3.73 3.59
C SER A 100 -1.46 2.28 3.34
N ALA A 101 -0.50 1.75 4.12
CA ALA A 101 -0.07 0.36 4.04
C ALA A 101 -1.22 -0.60 4.32
N VAL A 102 -1.96 -0.40 5.42
CA VAL A 102 -3.11 -1.24 5.80
C VAL A 102 -4.21 -1.22 4.73
N MET A 103 -4.51 -0.04 4.17
CA MET A 103 -5.53 0.10 3.14
C MET A 103 -5.11 -0.46 1.77
N GLY A 104 -3.83 -0.40 1.43
CA GLY A 104 -3.27 -0.94 0.18
C GLY A 104 -2.92 -2.43 0.23
N PHE A 105 -2.68 -2.97 1.44
CA PHE A 105 -2.20 -4.34 1.65
C PHE A 105 -3.04 -5.42 0.97
N PRO A 106 -4.37 -5.44 1.12
CA PRO A 106 -5.20 -6.47 0.49
C PRO A 106 -5.10 -6.49 -1.03
N LEU A 107 -4.98 -5.32 -1.68
CA LEU A 107 -4.83 -5.22 -3.14
C LEU A 107 -3.49 -5.83 -3.58
N MET A 108 -2.42 -5.54 -2.84
CA MET A 108 -1.10 -6.10 -3.09
C MET A 108 -1.10 -7.62 -2.91
N VAL A 109 -1.62 -8.12 -1.79
CA VAL A 109 -1.72 -9.56 -1.52
C VAL A 109 -2.52 -10.27 -2.61
N ARG A 110 -3.66 -9.71 -3.03
CA ARG A 110 -4.53 -10.31 -4.05
C ARG A 110 -3.83 -10.42 -5.40
N ALA A 111 -3.17 -9.36 -5.87
CA ALA A 111 -2.47 -9.37 -7.16
C ALA A 111 -1.31 -10.39 -7.16
N ILE A 112 -0.49 -10.39 -6.10
CA ILE A 112 0.63 -11.34 -5.96
C ILE A 112 0.12 -12.77 -5.86
N ARG A 113 -0.92 -13.03 -5.05
CA ARG A 113 -1.53 -14.36 -4.90
C ARG A 113 -2.04 -14.91 -6.22
N LEU A 114 -2.74 -14.11 -7.03
CA LEU A 114 -3.24 -14.53 -8.33
C LEU A 114 -2.10 -14.91 -9.27
N SER A 115 -1.02 -14.14 -9.29
CA SER A 115 0.17 -14.43 -10.10
C SER A 115 0.86 -15.73 -9.65
N ILE A 116 1.04 -15.92 -8.33
CA ILE A 116 1.60 -17.17 -7.79
C ILE A 116 0.70 -18.37 -8.10
N ALA A 117 -0.62 -18.22 -8.00
CA ALA A 117 -1.58 -19.30 -8.28
C ALA A 117 -1.58 -19.73 -9.75
N ALA A 118 -1.25 -18.84 -10.67
CA ALA A 118 -1.14 -19.12 -12.10
C ALA A 118 0.12 -19.93 -12.48
N ILE A 119 1.13 -20.00 -11.60
CA ILE A 119 2.36 -20.78 -11.85
C ILE A 119 2.05 -22.29 -11.75
N ASP A 120 2.46 -23.06 -12.79
CA ASP A 120 2.34 -24.52 -12.77
C ASP A 120 3.18 -25.12 -11.62
N GLN A 121 2.51 -25.77 -10.69
CA GLN A 121 3.15 -26.40 -9.53
C GLN A 121 4.13 -27.52 -9.91
N ARG A 122 4.05 -28.06 -11.12
CA ARG A 122 4.99 -29.08 -11.64
C ARG A 122 6.41 -28.54 -11.72
N LEU A 123 6.59 -27.24 -12.02
CA LEU A 123 7.90 -26.58 -12.05
C LEU A 123 8.56 -26.60 -10.65
N GLU A 124 7.77 -26.25 -9.61
CA GLU A 124 8.25 -26.26 -8.22
C GLU A 124 8.56 -27.69 -7.76
N THR A 125 7.72 -28.67 -8.16
CA THR A 125 7.92 -30.10 -7.84
C THR A 125 9.17 -30.66 -8.53
N ALA A 126 9.37 -30.40 -9.82
CA ALA A 126 10.54 -30.83 -10.56
C ALA A 126 11.86 -30.26 -9.95
N ALA A 127 11.87 -28.98 -9.58
CA ALA A 127 13.02 -28.40 -8.93
C ALA A 127 13.32 -29.04 -7.56
N ARG A 128 12.29 -29.43 -6.83
CA ARG A 128 12.45 -30.13 -5.52
C ARG A 128 12.96 -31.55 -5.68
N THR A 129 12.56 -32.27 -6.73
CA THR A 129 13.10 -33.61 -7.03
C THR A 129 14.57 -33.56 -7.43
N LEU A 130 15.05 -32.42 -7.98
CA LEU A 130 16.46 -32.16 -8.27
C LEU A 130 17.26 -31.68 -7.05
N GLY A 131 16.69 -31.73 -5.85
CA GLY A 131 17.37 -31.37 -4.61
C GLY A 131 17.20 -29.91 -4.15
N GLY A 132 16.40 -29.10 -4.84
CA GLY A 132 16.13 -27.72 -4.46
C GLY A 132 15.39 -27.62 -3.12
N SER A 133 15.90 -26.82 -2.17
CA SER A 133 15.20 -26.51 -0.93
C SER A 133 13.95 -25.64 -1.20
N ARG A 134 12.98 -25.66 -0.28
CA ARG A 134 11.76 -24.83 -0.42
C ARG A 134 12.06 -23.35 -0.61
N ALA A 135 13.02 -22.81 0.15
CA ALA A 135 13.42 -21.41 0.05
C ALA A 135 14.11 -21.11 -1.28
N TRP A 136 14.96 -22.02 -1.76
CA TRP A 136 15.62 -21.88 -3.06
C TRP A 136 14.59 -21.92 -4.21
N VAL A 137 13.66 -22.88 -4.21
CA VAL A 137 12.59 -22.98 -5.22
C VAL A 137 11.72 -21.72 -5.21
N PHE A 138 11.36 -21.21 -4.04
CA PHE A 138 10.63 -19.95 -3.93
C PHE A 138 11.41 -18.80 -4.56
N ALA A 139 12.69 -18.59 -4.18
CA ALA A 139 13.48 -17.47 -4.65
C ALA A 139 13.85 -17.56 -6.13
N SER A 140 14.07 -18.78 -6.67
CA SER A 140 14.59 -18.99 -8.03
C SER A 140 13.51 -19.28 -9.07
N ILE A 141 12.31 -19.71 -8.66
CA ILE A 141 11.24 -20.09 -9.57
C ILE A 141 9.97 -19.29 -9.27
N THR A 142 9.41 -19.42 -8.05
CA THR A 142 8.11 -18.84 -7.74
C THR A 142 8.14 -17.33 -7.76
N LEU A 143 9.12 -16.71 -7.09
CA LEU A 143 9.22 -15.25 -7.00
C LEU A 143 9.50 -14.60 -8.38
N PRO A 144 10.45 -15.05 -9.20
CA PRO A 144 10.66 -14.50 -10.54
C PRO A 144 9.44 -14.64 -11.46
N LEU A 145 8.77 -15.80 -11.45
CA LEU A 145 7.58 -16.02 -12.28
C LEU A 145 6.37 -15.24 -11.77
N SER A 146 6.34 -14.84 -10.49
CA SER A 146 5.27 -14.00 -9.92
C SER A 146 5.54 -12.50 -10.04
N LEU A 147 6.68 -12.07 -10.60
CA LEU A 147 7.05 -10.66 -10.74
C LEU A 147 5.97 -9.78 -11.38
N PRO A 148 5.23 -10.21 -12.42
CA PRO A 148 4.12 -9.41 -12.95
C PRO A 148 3.08 -9.05 -11.90
N GLY A 149 2.69 -10.02 -11.04
CA GLY A 149 1.76 -9.77 -9.94
C GLY A 149 2.37 -8.92 -8.81
N VAL A 150 3.66 -9.07 -8.55
CA VAL A 150 4.37 -8.22 -7.58
C VAL A 150 4.37 -6.77 -8.03
N ILE A 151 4.71 -6.51 -9.30
CA ILE A 151 4.71 -5.16 -9.89
C ILE A 151 3.30 -4.58 -9.85
N THR A 152 2.32 -5.31 -10.36
CA THR A 152 0.92 -4.86 -10.38
C THR A 152 0.40 -4.56 -8.98
N GLY A 153 0.63 -5.46 -8.02
CA GLY A 153 0.19 -5.27 -6.63
C GLY A 153 0.85 -4.08 -5.94
N THR A 154 2.14 -3.89 -6.18
CA THR A 154 2.93 -2.76 -5.68
C THR A 154 2.36 -1.43 -6.18
N LEU A 155 2.10 -1.33 -7.47
CA LEU A 155 1.62 -0.10 -8.09
C LEU A 155 0.15 0.20 -7.77
N LEU A 156 -0.69 -0.83 -7.67
CA LEU A 156 -2.07 -0.66 -7.18
C LEU A 156 -2.11 -0.17 -5.73
N SER A 157 -1.26 -0.74 -4.87
CA SER A 157 -1.15 -0.30 -3.48
C SER A 157 -0.60 1.13 -3.38
N PHE A 158 0.37 1.49 -4.21
CA PHE A 158 0.90 2.85 -4.31
C PHE A 158 -0.17 3.86 -4.73
N ALA A 159 -0.90 3.58 -5.82
CA ALA A 159 -1.97 4.44 -6.30
C ALA A 159 -3.10 4.59 -5.25
N ARG A 160 -3.45 3.47 -4.58
CA ARG A 160 -4.41 3.50 -3.48
C ARG A 160 -3.93 4.36 -2.30
N GLY A 161 -2.64 4.29 -1.98
CA GLY A 161 -2.01 5.09 -0.91
C GLY A 161 -1.97 6.59 -1.22
N LEU A 162 -1.74 6.99 -2.47
CA LEU A 162 -1.79 8.38 -2.90
C LEU A 162 -3.17 9.02 -2.71
N GLY A 163 -4.24 8.24 -2.88
CA GLY A 163 -5.63 8.69 -2.71
C GLY A 163 -6.19 8.44 -1.31
N GLU A 164 -5.40 7.98 -0.33
CA GLU A 164 -5.92 7.67 0.99
C GLU A 164 -6.24 8.94 1.79
N PHE A 165 -7.49 9.03 2.23
CA PHE A 165 -8.01 10.15 3.00
C PHE A 165 -8.60 9.72 4.34
N GLY A 166 -9.56 8.80 4.32
CA GLY A 166 -10.41 8.50 5.47
C GLY A 166 -9.67 7.89 6.66
N ALA A 167 -8.79 6.90 6.40
CA ALA A 167 -8.00 6.30 7.47
C ALA A 167 -6.92 7.27 7.96
N THR A 168 -6.33 8.06 7.04
CA THR A 168 -5.29 9.03 7.38
C THR A 168 -5.83 10.15 8.26
N ILE A 169 -6.94 10.80 7.87
CA ILE A 169 -7.47 11.92 8.67
C ILE A 169 -7.88 11.48 10.08
N THR A 170 -8.39 10.26 10.23
CA THR A 170 -8.85 9.75 11.53
C THR A 170 -7.68 9.34 12.42
N PHE A 171 -6.62 8.76 11.85
CA PHE A 171 -5.48 8.25 12.62
C PHE A 171 -4.43 9.32 12.94
N VAL A 172 -4.13 10.21 11.98
CA VAL A 172 -3.03 11.15 12.12
C VAL A 172 -3.44 12.61 12.03
N SER A 173 -4.73 12.90 11.82
CA SER A 173 -5.26 14.25 11.63
C SER A 173 -4.72 14.91 10.34
N ASN A 174 -4.89 16.24 10.23
CA ASN A 174 -4.49 17.04 9.09
C ASN A 174 -3.59 18.19 9.56
N ILE A 175 -2.31 17.89 9.77
CA ILE A 175 -1.32 18.82 10.33
C ILE A 175 -0.43 19.33 9.17
N PRO A 176 -0.49 20.64 8.81
CA PRO A 176 0.37 21.21 7.79
C PRO A 176 1.85 20.93 8.06
N GLY A 177 2.59 20.52 7.02
CA GLY A 177 4.00 20.20 7.12
C GLY A 177 4.34 18.83 7.73
N GLU A 178 3.38 18.14 8.37
CA GLU A 178 3.64 16.85 9.05
C GLU A 178 2.79 15.71 8.48
N THR A 179 1.47 15.87 8.40
CA THR A 179 0.56 14.79 7.98
C THR A 179 -0.34 15.17 6.79
N GLN A 180 -0.28 16.41 6.34
CA GLN A 180 -1.13 16.93 5.28
C GLN A 180 -0.73 16.37 3.91
N THR A 181 -1.31 15.22 3.55
CA THR A 181 -1.16 14.62 2.21
C THR A 181 -2.03 15.34 1.17
N LEU A 182 -1.85 15.02 -0.13
CA LEU A 182 -2.63 15.59 -1.24
C LEU A 182 -4.15 15.57 -1.00
N PRO A 183 -4.78 14.43 -0.64
CA PRO A 183 -6.22 14.41 -0.37
C PRO A 183 -6.63 15.31 0.80
N LEU A 184 -5.82 15.36 1.87
CA LEU A 184 -6.07 16.21 3.03
C LEU A 184 -5.93 17.69 2.70
N ALA A 185 -4.94 18.06 1.89
CA ALA A 185 -4.73 19.43 1.44
C ALA A 185 -5.88 19.89 0.52
N ILE A 186 -6.26 19.06 -0.45
CA ILE A 186 -7.40 19.35 -1.35
C ILE A 186 -8.64 19.61 -0.50
N TYR A 187 -8.94 18.73 0.47
CA TYR A 187 -10.06 18.91 1.38
C TYR A 187 -9.98 20.23 2.15
N THR A 188 -8.81 20.58 2.69
CA THR A 188 -8.62 21.85 3.41
C THR A 188 -8.90 23.04 2.51
N PHE A 189 -8.35 23.04 1.29
CA PHE A 189 -8.55 24.17 0.38
C PHE A 189 -10.00 24.34 -0.08
N THR A 190 -10.79 23.28 -0.16
CA THR A 190 -12.23 23.39 -0.46
C THR A 190 -13.04 24.00 0.68
N GLN A 191 -12.50 24.08 1.91
CA GLN A 191 -13.17 24.68 3.07
C GLN A 191 -12.78 26.15 3.30
N VAL A 192 -11.84 26.67 2.55
CA VAL A 192 -11.31 28.04 2.72
C VAL A 192 -11.81 28.93 1.59
N PRO A 193 -12.36 30.13 1.87
CA PRO A 193 -12.68 31.10 0.84
C PRO A 193 -11.44 31.37 -0.05
N SER A 194 -11.63 31.37 -1.37
CA SER A 194 -10.54 31.53 -2.39
C SER A 194 -9.58 30.34 -2.52
N GLY A 195 -9.83 29.21 -1.88
CA GLY A 195 -8.99 28.00 -1.96
C GLY A 195 -9.20 27.18 -3.24
N ASP A 196 -10.25 27.44 -4.03
CA ASP A 196 -10.65 26.63 -5.20
C ASP A 196 -9.52 26.46 -6.22
N ALA A 197 -8.75 27.53 -6.48
CA ALA A 197 -7.65 27.49 -7.44
C ALA A 197 -6.49 26.55 -6.97
N ALA A 198 -6.20 26.51 -5.68
CA ALA A 198 -5.22 25.60 -5.08
C ALA A 198 -5.75 24.16 -5.05
N ALA A 199 -6.99 23.97 -4.64
CA ALA A 199 -7.66 22.67 -4.67
C ALA A 199 -7.68 22.07 -6.07
N LEU A 200 -8.01 22.86 -7.09
CA LEU A 200 -8.01 22.41 -8.49
C LEU A 200 -6.61 22.03 -8.98
N ARG A 201 -5.58 22.85 -8.68
CA ARG A 201 -4.19 22.52 -9.06
C ARG A 201 -3.73 21.20 -8.45
N LEU A 202 -3.91 21.03 -7.13
CA LEU A 202 -3.53 19.80 -6.44
C LEU A 202 -4.34 18.59 -6.92
N SER A 203 -5.63 18.78 -7.26
CA SER A 203 -6.45 17.72 -7.85
C SER A 203 -5.94 17.27 -9.20
N VAL A 204 -5.57 18.21 -10.08
CA VAL A 204 -4.97 17.89 -11.39
C VAL A 204 -3.66 17.13 -11.20
N ILE A 205 -2.81 17.57 -10.26
CA ILE A 205 -1.56 16.88 -9.95
C ILE A 205 -1.81 15.46 -9.42
N ALA A 206 -2.78 15.28 -8.52
CA ALA A 206 -3.14 13.96 -8.02
C ALA A 206 -3.61 13.03 -9.14
N VAL A 207 -4.42 13.53 -10.08
CA VAL A 207 -4.86 12.77 -11.28
C VAL A 207 -3.65 12.41 -12.16
N VAL A 208 -2.77 13.36 -12.45
CA VAL A 208 -1.58 13.09 -13.26
C VAL A 208 -0.68 12.06 -12.61
N LEU A 209 -0.40 12.18 -11.30
CA LEU A 209 0.41 11.21 -10.57
C LEU A 209 -0.21 9.81 -10.59
N SER A 210 -1.53 9.72 -10.43
CA SER A 210 -2.26 8.45 -10.48
C SER A 210 -2.22 7.82 -11.87
N LEU A 211 -2.38 8.62 -12.92
CA LEU A 211 -2.27 8.15 -14.31
C LEU A 211 -0.85 7.70 -14.65
N VAL A 212 0.17 8.44 -14.21
CA VAL A 212 1.58 8.04 -14.40
C VAL A 212 1.87 6.73 -13.68
N ALA A 213 1.40 6.57 -12.44
CA ALA A 213 1.55 5.32 -11.70
C ALA A 213 0.88 4.15 -12.43
N LEU A 214 -0.34 4.34 -12.92
CA LEU A 214 -1.09 3.31 -13.67
C LEU A 214 -0.42 2.96 -15.00
N ALA A 215 -0.01 3.96 -15.79
CA ALA A 215 0.70 3.77 -17.06
C ALA A 215 2.05 3.05 -16.85
N THR A 216 2.78 3.42 -15.79
CA THR A 216 4.04 2.75 -15.42
C THR A 216 3.78 1.28 -15.04
N SER A 217 2.69 1.00 -14.32
CA SER A 217 2.26 -0.37 -14.00
C SER A 217 2.08 -1.21 -15.24
N GLU A 218 1.28 -0.72 -16.15
CA GLU A 218 0.96 -1.42 -17.40
C GLU A 218 2.20 -1.65 -18.26
N TRP A 219 3.04 -0.63 -18.39
CA TRP A 219 4.28 -0.72 -19.17
C TRP A 219 5.29 -1.72 -18.57
N LEU A 220 5.47 -1.71 -17.24
CA LEU A 220 6.36 -2.65 -16.55
C LEU A 220 5.84 -4.08 -16.65
N THR A 221 4.55 -4.28 -16.43
CA THR A 221 3.92 -5.61 -16.52
C THR A 221 4.10 -6.20 -17.91
N ARG A 222 3.88 -5.42 -18.98
CA ARG A 222 4.09 -5.86 -20.36
C ARG A 222 5.55 -6.19 -20.69
N ARG A 223 6.51 -5.53 -20.06
CA ARG A 223 7.93 -5.85 -20.24
C ARG A 223 8.38 -7.12 -19.56
N VAL A 224 7.76 -7.46 -18.42
CA VAL A 224 8.10 -8.64 -17.63
C VAL A 224 7.34 -9.88 -18.12
N ASP A 225 6.16 -9.72 -18.73
CA ASP A 225 5.39 -10.79 -19.37
C ASP A 225 5.27 -10.55 -20.89
N PRO A 226 6.31 -10.87 -21.68
CA PRO A 226 6.28 -10.69 -23.13
C PRO A 226 5.36 -11.69 -23.87
N THR A 227 4.83 -12.70 -23.18
CA THR A 227 4.01 -13.76 -23.80
C THR A 227 2.53 -13.42 -23.90
N GLY A 228 2.08 -12.28 -23.35
CA GLY A 228 0.77 -11.67 -23.58
C GLY A 228 -0.39 -12.66 -23.69
N ARG A 229 -0.55 -13.58 -22.74
CA ARG A 229 -1.77 -14.37 -22.63
C ARG A 229 -2.89 -13.46 -22.13
N GLN A 230 -3.57 -12.83 -23.09
CA GLN A 230 -4.91 -12.30 -22.89
C GLN A 230 -5.90 -13.44 -22.76
#